data_c83e7488be6194cc7b871c5944fb6f0a
#
_entry.id   c83e7488be6194cc7b871c5944fb6f0a
#
_cell.length_a   1.000
_cell.length_b   1.000
_cell.length_c   1.000
_cell.angle_alpha   90.00
_cell.angle_beta   90.00
_cell.angle_gamma   90.00
#
_symmetry.space_group_name_H-M   'P 1'
#
loop_
_entity.id
_entity.type
_entity.pdbx_description
1 polymer ?
#
loop_
_entity_poly.entity_id
_entity_poly.type
_entity_poly.pdbx_seq_one_letter_code
_entity_poly.pdbx_strand_id
1 'polypeptide(L)'
;LILGNSGEGKSYLMKLIITNVIMAGKKVYILDPDNEYGELVKNLGGTYLDMMDSKYYINVLEPKTWVDPTQEINEFDDSPEAFKKQNRLSQHIAYLRDFFSVYQDFSSAQLDIIEIMLEETYKRRGITPRTDFTKLTSEDYPILSDLYRVIEEKLESYDEEAALAAKAGHPVMYS
;
A
#
# COMPACT_ATOMS: atom_id res chain seq x y z
N LEU A 1 6.83 13.74 -23.52
CA LEU A 1 7.56 12.53 -23.91
C LEU A 1 8.88 12.93 -24.57
N ILE A 2 10.02 12.43 -24.06
CA ILE A 2 11.35 12.65 -24.63
C ILE A 2 11.82 11.32 -25.22
N LEU A 3 12.11 11.30 -26.49
CA LEU A 3 12.58 10.12 -27.23
C LEU A 3 13.95 10.42 -27.86
N GLY A 4 14.78 9.41 -27.97
CA GLY A 4 16.09 9.46 -28.60
C GLY A 4 16.87 8.18 -28.34
N ASN A 5 17.90 7.91 -29.11
CA ASN A 5 18.75 6.74 -28.92
C ASN A 5 19.64 6.85 -27.68
N SER A 6 20.27 5.76 -27.27
CA SER A 6 21.25 5.79 -26.21
C SER A 6 22.41 6.72 -26.56
N GLY A 7 22.88 7.53 -25.62
CA GLY A 7 23.99 8.47 -25.85
C GLY A 7 23.61 9.86 -26.45
N GLU A 8 22.35 10.09 -26.83
CA GLU A 8 21.89 11.37 -27.41
C GLU A 8 21.58 12.47 -26.41
N GLY A 9 22.02 12.35 -25.15
CA GLY A 9 21.89 13.38 -24.14
C GLY A 9 20.50 13.49 -23.49
N LYS A 10 19.65 12.47 -23.59
CA LYS A 10 18.31 12.44 -22.94
C LYS A 10 18.39 12.68 -21.43
N SER A 11 19.26 11.93 -20.74
CA SER A 11 19.45 12.07 -19.30
C SER A 11 19.98 13.45 -18.92
N TYR A 12 20.84 14.05 -19.75
CA TYR A 12 21.32 15.40 -19.52
C TYR A 12 20.20 16.44 -19.66
N LEU A 13 19.40 16.32 -20.70
CA LEU A 13 18.23 17.20 -20.90
C LEU A 13 17.23 17.05 -19.76
N MET A 14 16.96 15.82 -19.31
CA MET A 14 16.08 15.58 -18.16
C MET A 14 16.63 16.21 -16.88
N LYS A 15 17.92 16.07 -16.60
CA LYS A 15 18.58 16.70 -15.45
C LYS A 15 18.44 18.22 -15.50
N LEU A 16 18.59 18.83 -16.67
CA LEU A 16 18.40 20.27 -16.86
C LEU A 16 16.94 20.70 -16.60
N ILE A 17 15.98 19.96 -17.13
CA ILE A 17 14.54 20.23 -16.92
C ILE A 17 14.19 20.12 -15.43
N ILE A 18 14.61 19.03 -14.77
CA ILE A 18 14.38 18.80 -13.35
C ILE A 18 14.93 19.96 -12.51
N THR A 19 16.16 20.36 -12.77
CA THR A 19 16.80 21.49 -12.08
C THR A 19 15.98 22.77 -12.24
N ASN A 20 15.56 23.11 -13.45
CA ASN A 20 14.76 24.31 -13.70
C ASN A 20 13.38 24.25 -13.02
N VAL A 21 12.73 23.10 -13.01
CA VAL A 21 11.42 22.91 -12.35
C VAL A 21 11.54 23.08 -10.84
N ILE A 22 12.62 22.54 -10.23
CA ILE A 22 12.90 22.70 -8.80
C ILE A 22 13.24 24.17 -8.49
N MET A 23 14.05 24.82 -9.30
CA MET A 23 14.36 26.26 -9.14
C MET A 23 13.12 27.14 -9.27
N ALA A 24 12.11 26.72 -10.03
CA ALA A 24 10.80 27.37 -10.09
C ALA A 24 9.90 27.04 -8.88
N GLY A 25 10.42 26.42 -7.81
CA GLY A 25 9.70 26.11 -6.58
C GLY A 25 8.70 24.95 -6.70
N LYS A 26 8.83 24.13 -7.72
CA LYS A 26 7.94 22.96 -7.91
C LYS A 26 8.55 21.70 -7.32
N LYS A 27 7.69 20.77 -6.87
CA LYS A 27 8.09 19.44 -6.43
C LYS A 27 8.27 18.52 -7.63
N VAL A 28 9.33 17.72 -7.60
CA VAL A 28 9.62 16.70 -8.61
C VAL A 28 9.79 15.35 -7.93
N TYR A 29 9.18 14.32 -8.50
CA TYR A 29 9.33 12.94 -8.08
C TYR A 29 9.94 12.16 -9.24
N ILE A 30 10.98 11.38 -8.96
CA ILE A 30 11.74 10.64 -9.97
C ILE A 30 11.69 9.16 -9.61
N LEU A 31 11.25 8.33 -10.56
CA LEU A 31 11.48 6.89 -10.52
C LEU A 31 12.70 6.59 -11.38
N ASP A 32 13.78 6.14 -10.74
CA ASP A 32 15.12 6.02 -11.32
C ASP A 32 15.62 4.56 -11.29
N PRO A 33 15.20 3.72 -12.24
CA PRO A 33 15.60 2.32 -12.28
C PRO A 33 17.10 2.15 -12.60
N ASP A 34 17.70 3.13 -13.28
CA ASP A 34 19.09 3.06 -13.75
C ASP A 34 20.07 3.79 -12.82
N ASN A 35 19.58 4.37 -11.71
CA ASN A 35 20.38 5.12 -10.73
C ASN A 35 21.21 6.26 -11.33
N GLU A 36 20.62 7.03 -12.25
CA GLU A 36 21.31 8.14 -12.93
C GLU A 36 21.15 9.50 -12.22
N TYR A 37 20.14 9.63 -11.31
CA TYR A 37 19.74 10.92 -10.74
C TYR A 37 20.14 11.11 -9.26
N GLY A 38 20.69 10.08 -8.61
CA GLY A 38 20.99 10.10 -7.18
C GLY A 38 21.88 11.26 -6.76
N GLU A 39 22.92 11.55 -7.54
CA GLU A 39 23.86 12.67 -7.29
C GLU A 39 23.18 14.03 -7.47
N LEU A 40 22.38 14.19 -8.52
CA LEU A 40 21.59 15.39 -8.76
C LEU A 40 20.62 15.68 -7.61
N VAL A 41 19.90 14.67 -7.16
CA VAL A 41 18.94 14.79 -6.06
C VAL A 41 19.63 15.25 -4.78
N LYS A 42 20.79 14.65 -4.42
CA LYS A 42 21.58 15.07 -3.26
C LYS A 42 22.07 16.51 -3.38
N ASN A 43 22.58 16.91 -4.55
CA ASN A 43 23.08 18.26 -4.79
C ASN A 43 21.99 19.33 -4.74
N LEU A 44 20.74 18.97 -5.07
CA LEU A 44 19.58 19.86 -5.00
C LEU A 44 18.89 19.82 -3.62
N GLY A 45 19.46 19.13 -2.62
CA GLY A 45 18.88 19.02 -1.28
C GLY A 45 17.62 18.14 -1.21
N GLY A 46 17.43 17.28 -2.20
CA GLY A 46 16.31 16.34 -2.23
C GLY A 46 16.55 15.07 -1.42
N THR A 47 15.50 14.27 -1.28
CA THR A 47 15.55 12.95 -0.63
C THR A 47 15.76 11.87 -1.69
N TYR A 48 16.83 11.10 -1.56
CA TYR A 48 17.12 9.95 -2.38
C TYR A 48 16.84 8.68 -1.58
N LEU A 49 15.96 7.83 -2.10
CA LEU A 49 15.59 6.55 -1.48
C LEU A 49 16.10 5.41 -2.37
N ASP A 50 17.12 4.72 -1.90
CA ASP A 50 17.62 3.51 -2.57
C ASP A 50 16.84 2.30 -2.07
N MET A 51 15.90 1.83 -2.89
CA MET A 51 15.07 0.68 -2.57
C MET A 51 15.82 -0.66 -2.62
N MET A 52 17.03 -0.68 -3.20
CA MET A 52 17.88 -1.87 -3.25
C MET A 52 18.75 -2.03 -2.02
N ASP A 53 19.00 -0.96 -1.27
CA ASP A 53 19.88 -0.93 -0.08
C ASP A 53 19.22 -1.51 1.20
N SER A 54 18.01 -2.07 1.10
CA SER A 54 17.28 -2.68 2.23
C SER A 54 17.10 -1.77 3.46
N LYS A 55 17.34 -0.46 3.33
CA LYS A 55 17.14 0.53 4.40
C LYS A 55 15.72 1.11 4.40
N TYR A 56 15.06 1.05 3.26
CA TYR A 56 13.74 1.64 3.08
C TYR A 56 12.76 0.57 2.64
N TYR A 57 11.62 0.54 3.30
CA TYR A 57 10.54 -0.37 2.99
C TYR A 57 9.25 0.43 2.83
N ILE A 58 8.49 0.11 1.80
CA ILE A 58 7.15 0.68 1.62
C ILE A 58 6.16 -0.30 2.27
N ASN A 59 5.50 0.15 3.33
CA ASN A 59 4.40 -0.61 3.91
C ASN A 59 3.14 -0.41 3.05
N VAL A 60 2.81 -1.40 2.24
CA VAL A 60 1.60 -1.36 1.39
C VAL A 60 0.31 -1.42 2.20
N LEU A 61 0.37 -1.94 3.45
CA LEU A 61 -0.76 -2.03 4.36
C LEU A 61 -1.01 -0.72 5.13
N GLU A 62 -0.17 0.30 4.97
CA GLU A 62 -0.43 1.63 5.52
C GLU A 62 -1.33 2.42 4.56
N PRO A 63 -2.58 2.77 4.97
CA PRO A 63 -3.47 3.56 4.14
C PRO A 63 -2.87 4.92 3.85
N LYS A 64 -2.68 5.25 2.58
CA LYS A 64 -2.26 6.59 2.20
C LYS A 64 -3.42 7.55 2.36
N THR A 65 -3.18 8.63 3.08
CA THR A 65 -4.12 9.75 3.12
C THR A 65 -4.01 10.52 1.82
N TRP A 66 -4.85 10.23 0.85
CA TRP A 66 -5.06 11.12 -0.28
C TRP A 66 -5.82 12.34 0.27
N VAL A 67 -5.10 13.39 0.58
CA VAL A 67 -5.74 14.68 0.77
C VAL A 67 -6.10 15.13 -0.64
N ASP A 68 -7.37 15.06 -0.99
CA ASP A 68 -7.87 15.70 -2.20
C ASP A 68 -7.72 17.21 -2.02
N PRO A 69 -6.79 17.87 -2.75
CA PRO A 69 -6.57 19.30 -2.59
C PRO A 69 -7.78 20.13 -3.06
N THR A 70 -8.79 19.51 -3.68
CA THR A 70 -10.03 20.17 -4.13
C THR A 70 -11.18 20.02 -3.15
N GLN A 71 -11.04 19.22 -2.09
CA GLN A 71 -11.97 19.22 -0.98
C GLN A 71 -11.65 20.42 -0.08
N GLU A 72 -12.18 21.60 -0.46
CA GLU A 72 -12.43 22.67 0.49
C GLU A 72 -13.25 22.06 1.63
N ILE A 73 -12.74 22.18 2.86
CA ILE A 73 -13.47 21.81 4.06
C ILE A 73 -14.61 22.84 4.15
N ASN A 74 -15.74 22.49 3.58
CA ASN A 74 -16.97 23.27 3.82
C ASN A 74 -17.38 22.99 5.26
N GLU A 75 -17.10 23.95 6.15
CA GLU A 75 -17.45 23.93 7.57
C GLU A 75 -18.97 23.83 7.83
N PHE A 76 -19.79 23.85 6.79
CA PHE A 76 -21.25 23.78 6.83
C PHE A 76 -21.88 22.52 6.21
N ASP A 77 -21.07 21.50 5.92
CA ASP A 77 -21.60 20.23 5.40
C ASP A 77 -22.02 19.33 6.56
N ASP A 78 -23.31 19.38 6.92
CA ASP A 78 -23.96 18.50 7.91
C ASP A 78 -24.00 17.03 7.46
N SER A 79 -23.28 16.65 6.43
CA SER A 79 -23.13 15.26 6.04
C SER A 79 -22.24 14.56 7.08
N PRO A 80 -22.67 13.39 7.58
CA PRO A 80 -21.97 12.77 8.72
C PRO A 80 -20.53 12.47 8.36
N GLU A 81 -19.60 13.26 8.91
CA GLU A 81 -18.15 13.01 8.84
C GLU A 81 -17.79 11.58 9.28
N ALA A 82 -18.65 11.00 10.14
CA ALA A 82 -18.60 9.61 10.53
C ALA A 82 -18.70 8.66 9.32
N PHE A 83 -19.50 8.97 8.29
CA PHE A 83 -19.64 8.12 7.11
C PHE A 83 -18.43 8.21 6.17
N LYS A 84 -17.82 9.39 6.04
CA LYS A 84 -16.58 9.58 5.26
C LYS A 84 -15.38 8.94 5.98
N LYS A 85 -15.36 8.96 7.33
CA LYS A 85 -14.33 8.29 8.14
C LYS A 85 -14.51 6.77 8.19
N GLN A 86 -15.75 6.26 8.17
CA GLN A 86 -16.05 4.83 8.17
C GLN A 86 -15.56 4.09 6.91
N ASN A 87 -15.30 4.82 5.83
CA ASN A 87 -15.02 4.20 4.53
C ASN A 87 -13.52 4.07 4.21
N ARG A 88 -12.63 4.61 5.04
CA ARG A 88 -11.18 4.62 4.72
C ARG A 88 -10.55 3.24 4.71
N LEU A 89 -10.85 2.40 5.72
CA LEU A 89 -10.30 1.05 5.77
C LEU A 89 -10.83 0.20 4.62
N SER A 90 -12.14 0.22 4.38
CA SER A 90 -12.75 -0.54 3.29
C SER A 90 -12.25 -0.10 1.92
N GLN A 91 -12.07 1.20 1.71
CA GLN A 91 -11.46 1.71 0.47
C GLN A 91 -10.01 1.27 0.30
N HIS A 92 -9.25 1.25 1.39
CA HIS A 92 -7.88 0.79 1.35
C HIS A 92 -7.79 -0.72 1.12
N ILE A 93 -8.66 -1.52 1.74
CA ILE A 93 -8.74 -2.96 1.49
C ILE A 93 -9.11 -3.25 0.04
N ALA A 94 -10.06 -2.52 -0.55
CA ALA A 94 -10.37 -2.62 -1.97
C ALA A 94 -9.16 -2.28 -2.86
N TYR A 95 -8.42 -1.22 -2.51
CA TYR A 95 -7.15 -0.90 -3.19
C TYR A 95 -6.12 -2.01 -3.07
N LEU A 96 -5.99 -2.62 -1.89
CA LEU A 96 -5.07 -3.76 -1.69
C LEU A 96 -5.50 -4.99 -2.49
N ARG A 97 -6.81 -5.22 -2.62
CA ARG A 97 -7.34 -6.27 -3.50
C ARG A 97 -6.88 -6.06 -4.96
N ASP A 98 -7.02 -4.84 -5.47
CA ASP A 98 -6.53 -4.48 -6.81
C ASP A 98 -5.01 -4.64 -6.91
N PHE A 99 -4.27 -4.19 -5.90
CA PHE A 99 -2.82 -4.36 -5.84
C PHE A 99 -2.41 -5.84 -5.94
N PHE A 100 -3.04 -6.73 -5.14
CA PHE A 100 -2.72 -8.15 -5.18
C PHE A 100 -3.13 -8.79 -6.51
N SER A 101 -4.23 -8.36 -7.14
CA SER A 101 -4.65 -8.85 -8.44
C SER A 101 -3.64 -8.56 -9.56
N VAL A 102 -2.90 -7.46 -9.45
CA VAL A 102 -1.84 -7.08 -10.41
C VAL A 102 -0.50 -7.73 -10.06
N TYR A 103 -0.25 -7.94 -8.74
CA TYR A 103 1.01 -8.52 -8.27
C TYR A 103 1.18 -9.98 -8.71
N GLN A 104 0.10 -10.75 -8.69
CA GLN A 104 0.08 -12.15 -9.11
C GLN A 104 -1.31 -12.50 -9.65
N ASP A 105 -1.36 -13.47 -10.56
CA ASP A 105 -2.61 -13.94 -11.18
C ASP A 105 -3.44 -14.78 -10.19
N PHE A 106 -3.97 -14.11 -9.17
CA PHE A 106 -4.89 -14.71 -8.21
C PHE A 106 -6.30 -14.84 -8.79
N SER A 107 -6.96 -15.96 -8.55
CA SER A 107 -8.38 -16.12 -8.84
C SER A 107 -9.24 -15.22 -7.95
N SER A 108 -10.48 -14.93 -8.35
CA SER A 108 -11.43 -14.18 -7.52
C SER A 108 -11.58 -14.76 -6.12
N ALA A 109 -11.70 -16.09 -6.00
CA ALA A 109 -11.84 -16.75 -4.71
C ALA A 109 -10.61 -16.55 -3.80
N GLN A 110 -9.41 -16.55 -4.36
CA GLN A 110 -8.18 -16.27 -3.61
C GLN A 110 -8.12 -14.81 -3.17
N LEU A 111 -8.56 -13.86 -4.01
CA LEU A 111 -8.66 -12.46 -3.66
C LEU A 111 -9.69 -12.21 -2.55
N ASP A 112 -10.82 -12.92 -2.55
CA ASP A 112 -11.82 -12.85 -1.49
C ASP A 112 -11.25 -13.33 -0.15
N ILE A 113 -10.47 -14.42 -0.16
CA ILE A 113 -9.77 -14.90 1.03
C ILE A 113 -8.74 -13.88 1.53
N ILE A 114 -7.95 -13.29 0.63
CA ILE A 114 -6.96 -12.25 0.98
C ILE A 114 -7.67 -11.06 1.63
N GLU A 115 -8.81 -10.63 1.12
CA GLU A 115 -9.60 -9.54 1.68
C GLU A 115 -10.05 -9.84 3.12
N ILE A 116 -10.57 -11.04 3.38
CA ILE A 116 -10.95 -11.48 4.74
C ILE A 116 -9.73 -11.51 5.68
N MET A 117 -8.59 -12.00 5.18
CA MET A 117 -7.36 -12.05 5.99
C MET A 117 -6.80 -10.66 6.27
N LEU A 118 -6.94 -9.72 5.33
CA LEU A 118 -6.59 -8.31 5.54
C LEU A 118 -7.46 -7.70 6.64
N GLU A 119 -8.78 -7.88 6.59
CA GLU A 119 -9.68 -7.37 7.65
C GLU A 119 -9.30 -7.90 9.03
N GLU A 120 -9.03 -9.19 9.15
CA GLU A 120 -8.59 -9.80 10.41
C GLU A 120 -7.23 -9.24 10.85
N THR A 121 -6.30 -9.01 9.90
CA THR A 121 -4.98 -8.45 10.20
C THR A 121 -5.08 -7.05 10.80
N TYR A 122 -5.90 -6.18 10.21
CA TYR A 122 -6.14 -4.83 10.76
C TYR A 122 -6.84 -4.90 12.12
N LYS A 123 -7.82 -5.78 12.27
CA LYS A 123 -8.56 -5.97 13.52
C LYS A 123 -7.64 -6.41 14.66
N ARG A 124 -6.66 -7.26 14.41
CA ARG A 124 -5.65 -7.67 15.42
C ARG A 124 -4.78 -6.51 15.89
N ARG A 125 -4.57 -5.50 15.06
CA ARG A 125 -3.92 -4.24 15.42
C ARG A 125 -4.88 -3.22 16.04
N GLY A 126 -6.14 -3.59 16.30
CA GLY A 126 -7.17 -2.71 16.84
C GLY A 126 -7.71 -1.70 15.82
N ILE A 127 -7.36 -1.86 14.55
CA ILE A 127 -7.82 -0.99 13.46
C ILE A 127 -9.11 -1.55 12.88
N THR A 128 -10.16 -0.75 12.96
CA THR A 128 -11.51 -1.10 12.49
C THR A 128 -12.04 0.01 11.58
N PRO A 129 -13.15 -0.18 10.87
CA PRO A 129 -13.77 0.89 10.10
C PRO A 129 -14.13 2.16 10.91
N ARG A 130 -14.22 2.04 12.24
CA ARG A 130 -14.51 3.16 13.15
C ARG A 130 -13.26 3.85 13.71
N THR A 131 -12.08 3.35 13.40
CA THR A 131 -10.83 3.89 13.91
C THR A 131 -10.55 5.27 13.33
N ASP A 132 -10.11 6.18 14.17
CA ASP A 132 -9.65 7.51 13.76
C ASP A 132 -8.22 7.45 13.23
N PHE A 133 -8.10 7.36 11.92
CA PHE A 133 -6.81 7.24 11.22
C PHE A 133 -5.89 8.45 11.40
N THR A 134 -6.41 9.59 11.83
CA THR A 134 -5.59 10.80 12.05
C THR A 134 -4.69 10.68 13.28
N LYS A 135 -4.98 9.73 14.17
CA LYS A 135 -4.24 9.48 15.42
C LYS A 135 -3.22 8.35 15.28
N LEU A 136 -3.24 7.64 14.16
CA LEU A 136 -2.32 6.54 13.90
C LEU A 136 -1.01 7.04 13.32
N THR A 137 0.06 6.37 13.72
CA THR A 137 1.40 6.52 13.16
C THR A 137 1.73 5.33 12.26
N SER A 138 2.79 5.41 11.47
CA SER A 138 3.22 4.30 10.61
C SER A 138 3.49 2.98 11.37
N GLU A 139 3.84 3.06 12.66
CA GLU A 139 4.10 1.90 13.52
C GLU A 139 2.83 1.17 13.97
N ASP A 140 1.69 1.85 13.95
CA ASP A 140 0.41 1.27 14.35
C ASP A 140 -0.17 0.35 13.26
N TYR A 141 0.24 0.54 12.02
CA TYR A 141 -0.26 -0.26 10.91
C TYR A 141 0.38 -1.64 10.83
N PRO A 142 -0.38 -2.67 10.41
CA PRO A 142 0.20 -3.97 10.15
C PRO A 142 1.17 -3.93 8.98
N ILE A 143 2.05 -4.91 8.93
CA ILE A 143 2.97 -5.14 7.82
C ILE A 143 2.65 -6.48 7.14
N LEU A 144 3.23 -6.74 5.97
CA LEU A 144 2.98 -7.99 5.23
C LEU A 144 3.28 -9.25 6.04
N SER A 145 4.25 -9.20 6.97
CA SER A 145 4.53 -10.33 7.86
C SER A 145 3.40 -10.61 8.86
N ASP A 146 2.63 -9.59 9.25
CA ASP A 146 1.45 -9.78 10.09
C ASP A 146 0.34 -10.48 9.30
N LEU A 147 0.11 -10.06 8.05
CA LEU A 147 -0.83 -10.73 7.14
C LEU A 147 -0.43 -12.19 6.91
N TYR A 148 0.84 -12.44 6.63
CA TYR A 148 1.36 -13.79 6.44
C TYR A 148 1.07 -14.68 7.65
N ARG A 149 1.33 -14.19 8.86
CA ARG A 149 1.05 -14.91 10.11
C ARG A 149 -0.45 -15.23 10.29
N VAL A 150 -1.32 -14.28 9.96
CA VAL A 150 -2.78 -14.50 10.01
C VAL A 150 -3.19 -15.62 9.06
N ILE A 151 -2.62 -15.66 7.87
CA ILE A 151 -2.89 -16.71 6.87
C ILE A 151 -2.37 -18.07 7.37
N GLU A 152 -1.14 -18.15 7.89
CA GLU A 152 -0.56 -19.38 8.42
C GLU A 152 -1.43 -19.97 9.57
N GLU A 153 -1.74 -19.15 10.57
CA GLU A 153 -2.58 -19.58 11.71
C GLU A 153 -3.95 -20.07 11.26
N LYS A 154 -4.51 -19.44 10.21
CA LYS A 154 -5.80 -19.86 9.68
C LYS A 154 -5.72 -21.22 8.96
N LEU A 155 -4.67 -21.43 8.18
CA LEU A 155 -4.41 -22.72 7.52
C LEU A 155 -4.21 -23.84 8.53
N GLU A 156 -3.40 -23.60 9.57
CA GLU A 156 -3.21 -24.59 10.66
C GLU A 156 -4.53 -24.93 11.34
N SER A 157 -5.39 -23.96 11.61
CA SER A 157 -6.70 -24.20 12.21
C SER A 157 -7.61 -25.06 11.33
N TYR A 158 -7.58 -24.87 10.02
CA TYR A 158 -8.34 -25.71 9.07
C TYR A 158 -7.82 -27.14 9.02
N ASP A 159 -6.51 -27.34 9.05
CA ASP A 159 -5.91 -28.67 9.06
C ASP A 159 -6.24 -29.43 10.36
N GLU A 160 -6.27 -28.76 11.51
CA GLU A 160 -6.70 -29.35 12.79
C GLU A 160 -8.18 -29.71 12.78
N GLU A 161 -9.06 -28.83 12.29
CA GLU A 161 -10.50 -29.10 12.17
C GLU A 161 -10.77 -30.25 11.20
N ALA A 162 -10.07 -30.28 10.06
CA ALA A 162 -10.16 -31.39 9.10
C ALA A 162 -9.70 -32.74 9.71
N ALA A 163 -8.60 -32.72 10.46
CA ALA A 163 -8.11 -33.93 11.17
C ALA A 163 -9.08 -34.41 12.24
N LEU A 164 -9.72 -33.49 12.99
CA LEU A 164 -10.74 -33.82 13.99
C LEU A 164 -12.01 -34.39 13.34
N ALA A 165 -12.48 -33.77 12.25
CA ALA A 165 -13.66 -34.26 11.50
C ALA A 165 -13.41 -35.63 10.91
N ALA A 166 -12.23 -35.89 10.35
CA ALA A 166 -11.84 -37.22 9.84
C ALA A 166 -11.82 -38.28 10.93
N LYS A 167 -11.31 -37.97 12.14
CA LYS A 167 -11.33 -38.87 13.30
C LYS A 167 -12.74 -39.15 13.80
N ALA A 168 -13.67 -38.20 13.68
CA ALA A 168 -15.06 -38.36 14.06
C ALA A 168 -15.91 -39.02 12.97
N GLY A 169 -15.34 -39.41 11.83
CA GLY A 169 -16.06 -40.06 10.73
C GLY A 169 -17.00 -39.11 9.96
N HIS A 170 -16.83 -37.80 10.09
CA HIS A 170 -17.58 -36.81 9.33
C HIS A 170 -16.89 -36.47 8.02
N PRO A 171 -17.64 -36.29 6.90
CA PRO A 171 -17.04 -35.83 5.67
C PRO A 171 -16.49 -34.41 5.88
N VAL A 172 -15.22 -34.19 5.51
CA VAL A 172 -14.63 -32.87 5.50
C VAL A 172 -15.22 -32.08 4.33
N MET A 173 -16.07 -31.14 4.61
CA MET A 173 -16.55 -30.20 3.59
C MET A 173 -15.58 -29.02 3.53
N TYR A 174 -14.78 -28.95 2.48
CA TYR A 174 -14.03 -27.77 2.12
C TYR A 174 -15.01 -26.79 1.44
N SER A 175 -15.38 -25.73 2.13
CA SER A 175 -16.21 -24.63 1.58
C SER A 175 -15.31 -23.49 1.14
#